data_04cdff2006d9c0e8301ad335f419dfe9
#
_entry.id   04cdff2006d9c0e8301ad335f419dfe9
#
_cell.length_a   1.000
_cell.length_b   1.000
_cell.length_c   1.000
_cell.angle_alpha   90.00
_cell.angle_beta   90.00
_cell.angle_gamma   90.00
#
_symmetry.space_group_name_H-M   'P 1'
#
loop_
_entity.id
_entity.type
_entity.pdbx_description
1 polymer ?
#
loop_
_entity_poly.entity_id
_entity_poly.type
_entity_poly.pdbx_seq_one_letter_code
_entity_poly.pdbx_strand_id
1 'polypeptide(L)'
;MKKFLIQTLFVFSSALFAQDKINQFDEKGLRHGVWKGYHDESKRPRYEGTFEHGKEKGVFKYFDDTKAGTVIATRDFSKGDGSCYIVVFDQKGNKVSEGLVVNKVYEGEWKYYHKESKDIMTIEFYKAGKLNGTRKVYYKNKNLAEEVVYKDGLKNGICKTYNENGKLIEDLNFVNDKLEGKAVYYDGTGSKLYEGNNKGGAKVGNWKFYENGKVVKEVKAEKFSKELAKYEEKRMKALANTQKEGKK
;
A
#
# COMPACT_ATOMS: atom_id res chain seq x y z
N MET A 1 -17.97 88.40 -8.05
CA MET A 1 -17.58 87.10 -8.50
C MET A 1 -16.97 86.31 -7.33
N LYS A 2 -17.71 85.39 -6.71
CA LYS A 2 -17.28 84.53 -5.60
C LYS A 2 -16.66 83.27 -6.16
N LYS A 3 -15.35 83.01 -5.90
CA LYS A 3 -14.65 81.81 -6.25
C LYS A 3 -14.94 80.73 -5.20
N PHE A 4 -15.62 79.68 -5.58
CA PHE A 4 -15.76 78.50 -4.75
C PHE A 4 -14.50 77.56 -4.90
N LEU A 5 -13.81 77.36 -3.78
CA LEU A 5 -12.68 76.47 -3.67
C LEU A 5 -13.24 75.11 -3.29
N ILE A 6 -13.19 74.08 -4.22
CA ILE A 6 -13.56 72.73 -3.94
C ILE A 6 -12.28 72.04 -3.39
N GLN A 7 -12.29 71.74 -2.10
CA GLN A 7 -11.29 70.86 -1.48
C GLN A 7 -11.68 69.39 -1.69
N THR A 8 -10.93 68.75 -2.56
CA THR A 8 -11.07 67.31 -2.78
C THR A 8 -10.35 66.57 -1.65
N LEU A 9 -11.12 65.95 -0.74
CA LEU A 9 -10.62 65.11 0.33
C LEU A 9 -10.23 63.75 -0.24
N PHE A 10 -8.93 63.48 -0.42
CA PHE A 10 -8.41 62.15 -0.76
C PHE A 10 -8.45 61.29 0.51
N VAL A 11 -9.43 60.40 0.62
CA VAL A 11 -9.46 59.35 1.62
C VAL A 11 -8.53 58.22 1.14
N PHE A 12 -7.32 58.18 1.68
CA PHE A 12 -6.42 57.03 1.57
C PHE A 12 -7.01 55.92 2.43
N SER A 13 -7.72 54.99 1.82
CA SER A 13 -8.04 53.74 2.46
C SER A 13 -6.77 52.87 2.46
N SER A 14 -6.00 52.92 3.57
CA SER A 14 -4.98 51.93 3.85
C SER A 14 -5.66 50.58 4.08
N ALA A 15 -5.69 49.72 3.05
CA ALA A 15 -5.95 48.34 3.25
C ALA A 15 -4.81 47.77 4.12
N LEU A 16 -5.06 47.66 5.41
CA LEU A 16 -4.23 46.85 6.31
C LEU A 16 -4.36 45.38 5.83
N PHE A 17 -3.40 44.91 5.06
CA PHE A 17 -3.17 43.51 4.90
C PHE A 17 -2.81 42.96 6.29
N ALA A 18 -3.77 42.37 6.98
CA ALA A 18 -3.51 41.63 8.19
C ALA A 18 -2.59 40.48 7.79
N GLN A 19 -1.30 40.60 8.04
CA GLN A 19 -0.36 39.52 7.89
C GLN A 19 -0.78 38.45 8.92
N ASP A 20 -1.31 37.34 8.45
CA ASP A 20 -1.77 36.22 9.32
C ASP A 20 -0.62 35.89 10.28
N LYS A 21 -0.83 36.13 11.58
CA LYS A 21 0.15 35.82 12.61
C LYS A 21 0.29 34.30 12.69
N ILE A 22 1.46 33.79 12.30
CA ILE A 22 1.76 32.33 12.41
C ILE A 22 2.26 32.01 13.82
N ASN A 23 2.13 30.73 14.20
CA ASN A 23 2.65 30.15 15.45
C ASN A 23 2.11 30.85 16.70
N GLN A 24 0.83 31.15 16.73
CA GLN A 24 0.17 31.81 17.86
C GLN A 24 -0.40 30.80 18.83
N PHE A 25 -0.50 31.18 20.09
CA PHE A 25 -1.22 30.48 21.14
C PHE A 25 -2.52 31.21 21.47
N ASP A 26 -3.53 30.46 21.89
CA ASP A 26 -4.75 31.03 22.45
C ASP A 26 -4.54 31.49 23.92
N GLU A 27 -5.62 31.99 24.52
CA GLU A 27 -5.60 32.47 25.93
C GLU A 27 -5.27 31.36 26.95
N LYS A 28 -5.39 30.10 26.56
CA LYS A 28 -5.06 28.91 27.39
C LYS A 28 -3.66 28.37 27.11
N GLY A 29 -2.86 29.03 26.28
CA GLY A 29 -1.54 28.58 25.87
C GLY A 29 -1.55 27.38 24.91
N LEU A 30 -2.67 27.12 24.22
CA LEU A 30 -2.78 26.06 23.23
C LEU A 30 -2.51 26.63 21.82
N ARG A 31 -1.91 25.83 20.94
CA ARG A 31 -1.68 26.21 19.54
C ARG A 31 -3.00 26.61 18.87
N HIS A 32 -3.00 27.77 18.19
CA HIS A 32 -4.18 28.28 17.50
C HIS A 32 -3.79 29.01 16.22
N GLY A 33 -4.62 28.85 15.15
CA GLY A 33 -4.35 29.45 13.84
C GLY A 33 -3.30 28.70 13.03
N VAL A 34 -2.67 29.38 12.08
CA VAL A 34 -1.67 28.80 11.17
C VAL A 34 -0.35 28.55 11.90
N TRP A 35 0.17 27.34 11.75
CA TRP A 35 1.45 26.93 12.33
C TRP A 35 2.42 26.44 11.29
N LYS A 36 3.70 26.83 11.43
CA LYS A 36 4.82 26.36 10.62
C LYS A 36 5.92 25.86 11.54
N GLY A 37 6.35 24.63 11.33
CA GLY A 37 7.53 24.05 11.96
C GLY A 37 8.70 24.03 10.99
N TYR A 38 9.91 24.00 11.53
CA TYR A 38 11.15 24.03 10.75
C TYR A 38 12.06 22.89 11.17
N HIS A 39 12.94 22.46 10.27
CA HIS A 39 14.02 21.52 10.58
C HIS A 39 15.06 22.23 11.48
N ASP A 40 15.59 21.50 12.47
CA ASP A 40 16.43 22.13 13.50
C ASP A 40 17.76 22.67 12.97
N GLU A 41 18.39 21.99 12.03
CA GLU A 41 19.69 22.39 11.46
C GLU A 41 19.52 23.34 10.27
N SER A 42 18.79 22.90 9.25
CA SER A 42 18.67 23.64 7.99
C SER A 42 17.76 24.87 8.06
N LYS A 43 16.89 24.94 9.09
CA LYS A 43 15.83 25.95 9.25
C LYS A 43 14.82 25.99 8.10
N ARG A 44 14.81 24.98 7.22
CA ARG A 44 13.82 24.85 6.16
C ARG A 44 12.46 24.45 6.71
N PRO A 45 11.35 24.77 6.01
CA PRO A 45 10.03 24.32 6.42
C PRO A 45 9.98 22.79 6.59
N ARG A 46 9.45 22.32 7.72
CA ARG A 46 9.23 20.91 8.02
C ARG A 46 7.75 20.53 7.91
N TYR A 47 6.88 21.43 8.39
CA TYR A 47 5.44 21.27 8.23
C TYR A 47 4.72 22.61 8.28
N GLU A 48 3.52 22.64 7.69
CA GLU A 48 2.54 23.72 7.87
C GLU A 48 1.14 23.11 8.04
N GLY A 49 0.30 23.78 8.84
CA GLY A 49 -1.07 23.37 9.09
C GLY A 49 -1.78 24.32 10.03
N THR A 50 -3.04 24.03 10.34
CA THR A 50 -3.86 24.86 11.24
C THR A 50 -4.18 24.09 12.51
N PHE A 51 -4.03 24.76 13.65
CA PHE A 51 -4.49 24.27 14.94
C PHE A 51 -5.71 25.05 15.42
N GLU A 52 -6.63 24.39 16.08
CA GLU A 52 -7.76 24.96 16.78
C GLU A 52 -7.74 24.45 18.23
N HIS A 53 -7.39 25.35 19.17
CA HIS A 53 -7.25 25.01 20.60
C HIS A 53 -6.40 23.75 20.86
N GLY A 54 -5.21 23.69 20.24
CA GLY A 54 -4.25 22.60 20.39
C GLY A 54 -4.49 21.36 19.54
N LYS A 55 -5.62 21.28 18.81
CA LYS A 55 -5.95 20.15 17.92
C LYS A 55 -5.65 20.49 16.46
N GLU A 56 -5.11 19.53 15.72
CA GLU A 56 -4.94 19.67 14.27
C GLU A 56 -6.30 19.81 13.57
N LYS A 57 -6.39 20.70 12.58
CA LYS A 57 -7.60 20.95 11.79
C LYS A 57 -7.25 21.11 10.31
N GLY A 58 -8.07 20.51 9.45
CA GLY A 58 -7.86 20.56 8.01
C GLY A 58 -6.60 19.84 7.57
N VAL A 59 -5.95 20.32 6.51
CA VAL A 59 -4.81 19.65 5.90
C VAL A 59 -3.49 20.18 6.41
N PHE A 60 -2.66 19.29 6.95
CA PHE A 60 -1.26 19.52 7.25
C PHE A 60 -0.41 19.06 6.09
N LYS A 61 0.60 19.84 5.71
CA LYS A 61 1.63 19.48 4.74
C LYS A 61 2.96 19.29 5.45
N TYR A 62 3.69 18.26 5.04
CA TYR A 62 5.03 17.93 5.53
C TYR A 62 6.01 18.02 4.36
N PHE A 63 7.16 18.62 4.60
CA PHE A 63 8.17 18.91 3.57
C PHE A 63 9.46 18.13 3.86
N ASP A 64 10.18 17.77 2.81
CA ASP A 64 11.53 17.23 2.94
C ASP A 64 12.54 18.32 3.33
N ASP A 65 13.71 17.91 3.81
CA ASP A 65 14.81 18.83 4.16
C ASP A 65 15.72 19.10 2.96
N THR A 66 15.14 19.46 1.79
CA THR A 66 15.88 19.86 0.60
C THR A 66 15.66 21.33 0.29
N LYS A 67 16.47 21.91 -0.62
CA LYS A 67 16.26 23.29 -1.10
C LYS A 67 14.92 23.45 -1.83
N ALA A 68 14.42 22.38 -2.45
CA ALA A 68 13.15 22.38 -3.18
C ALA A 68 11.95 22.48 -2.22
N GLY A 69 12.08 21.94 -0.98
CA GLY A 69 10.99 21.93 -0.01
C GLY A 69 9.78 21.15 -0.53
N THR A 70 10.01 19.94 -1.08
CA THR A 70 8.95 19.14 -1.69
C THR A 70 7.99 18.62 -0.63
N VAL A 71 6.69 18.66 -0.90
CA VAL A 71 5.68 18.03 -0.04
C VAL A 71 5.84 16.52 -0.13
N ILE A 72 6.25 15.88 0.96
CA ILE A 72 6.43 14.43 1.07
C ILE A 72 5.26 13.72 1.75
N ALA A 73 4.40 14.46 2.46
CA ALA A 73 3.18 13.91 3.02
C ALA A 73 2.13 14.99 3.27
N THR A 74 0.87 14.59 3.22
CA THR A 74 -0.25 15.35 3.77
C THR A 74 -0.99 14.54 4.80
N ARG A 75 -1.57 15.21 5.81
CA ARG A 75 -2.50 14.64 6.79
C ARG A 75 -3.75 15.50 6.83
N ASP A 76 -4.89 14.92 6.52
CA ASP A 76 -6.18 15.61 6.52
C ASP A 76 -6.98 15.25 7.78
N PHE A 77 -7.15 16.23 8.67
CA PHE A 77 -7.90 16.16 9.92
C PHE A 77 -9.30 16.76 9.80
N SER A 78 -9.82 16.97 8.60
CA SER A 78 -11.10 17.68 8.36
C SER A 78 -12.30 17.03 9.02
N LYS A 79 -12.23 15.72 9.35
CA LYS A 79 -13.30 15.03 10.11
C LYS A 79 -13.47 15.55 11.53
N GLY A 80 -12.41 16.07 12.16
CA GLY A 80 -12.45 16.61 13.52
C GLY A 80 -12.62 15.59 14.64
N ASP A 81 -12.58 14.28 14.35
CA ASP A 81 -12.72 13.17 15.32
C ASP A 81 -11.37 12.62 15.83
N GLY A 82 -10.26 13.29 15.49
CA GLY A 82 -8.90 12.88 15.83
C GLY A 82 -8.30 11.86 14.88
N SER A 83 -9.06 11.38 13.88
CA SER A 83 -8.52 10.60 12.78
C SER A 83 -7.89 11.51 11.73
N CYS A 84 -6.98 10.98 10.91
CA CYS A 84 -6.47 11.69 9.75
C CYS A 84 -6.30 10.77 8.54
N TYR A 85 -6.59 11.30 7.34
CA TYR A 85 -6.26 10.65 6.09
C TYR A 85 -4.86 11.07 5.67
N ILE A 86 -3.97 10.10 5.49
CA ILE A 86 -2.57 10.35 5.14
C ILE A 86 -2.38 10.05 3.65
N VAL A 87 -1.66 10.94 2.95
CA VAL A 87 -1.09 10.68 1.62
C VAL A 87 0.41 10.93 1.70
N VAL A 88 1.19 9.94 1.28
CA VAL A 88 2.65 10.03 1.19
C VAL A 88 3.06 10.16 -0.27
N PHE A 89 4.03 11.04 -0.54
CA PHE A 89 4.55 11.31 -1.87
C PHE A 89 6.06 11.04 -1.94
N ASP A 90 6.55 10.73 -3.13
CA ASP A 90 7.97 10.78 -3.43
C ASP A 90 8.44 12.22 -3.72
N GLN A 91 9.75 12.41 -3.91
CA GLN A 91 10.32 13.75 -4.21
C GLN A 91 9.88 14.33 -5.55
N LYS A 92 9.25 13.56 -6.42
CA LYS A 92 8.68 14.00 -7.70
C LYS A 92 7.19 14.33 -7.61
N GLY A 93 6.59 14.16 -6.41
CA GLY A 93 5.18 14.40 -6.16
C GLY A 93 4.25 13.24 -6.55
N ASN A 94 4.80 12.06 -6.89
CA ASN A 94 3.97 10.88 -7.13
C ASN A 94 3.50 10.30 -5.80
N LYS A 95 2.26 9.81 -5.73
CA LYS A 95 1.77 9.09 -4.56
C LYS A 95 2.55 7.79 -4.35
N VAL A 96 2.97 7.57 -3.11
CA VAL A 96 3.60 6.33 -2.65
C VAL A 96 2.59 5.45 -1.91
N SER A 97 1.82 6.06 -0.99
CA SER A 97 0.77 5.38 -0.24
C SER A 97 -0.28 6.36 0.27
N GLU A 98 -1.47 5.83 0.58
CA GLU A 98 -2.52 6.60 1.25
C GLU A 98 -3.44 5.70 2.06
N GLY A 99 -4.05 6.26 3.11
CA GLY A 99 -5.01 5.57 3.96
C GLY A 99 -5.37 6.34 5.22
N LEU A 100 -6.28 5.75 5.99
CA LEU A 100 -6.80 6.32 7.22
C LEU A 100 -5.93 5.91 8.41
N VAL A 101 -5.69 6.85 9.33
CA VAL A 101 -5.08 6.62 10.65
C VAL A 101 -6.06 7.04 11.72
N VAL A 102 -6.30 6.16 12.67
CA VAL A 102 -7.14 6.39 13.87
C VAL A 102 -6.31 6.03 15.08
N ASN A 103 -6.26 6.90 16.08
CA ASN A 103 -5.46 6.68 17.30
C ASN A 103 -3.98 6.28 17.00
N LYS A 104 -3.39 6.90 15.97
CA LYS A 104 -2.00 6.68 15.51
C LYS A 104 -1.72 5.29 14.90
N VAL A 105 -2.74 4.49 14.60
CA VAL A 105 -2.61 3.20 13.91
C VAL A 105 -3.41 3.19 12.62
N TYR A 106 -3.02 2.33 11.68
CA TYR A 106 -3.71 2.18 10.40
C TYR A 106 -5.10 1.59 10.61
N GLU A 107 -6.07 2.12 9.84
CA GLU A 107 -7.47 1.68 9.88
C GLU A 107 -8.07 1.67 8.46
N GLY A 108 -8.91 0.67 8.16
CA GLY A 108 -9.58 0.55 6.87
C GLY A 108 -8.65 0.26 5.70
N GLU A 109 -9.02 0.73 4.52
CA GLU A 109 -8.30 0.50 3.27
C GLU A 109 -7.05 1.38 3.18
N TRP A 110 -5.92 0.74 2.84
CA TRP A 110 -4.64 1.37 2.52
C TRP A 110 -4.22 1.01 1.11
N LYS A 111 -3.78 2.01 0.34
CA LYS A 111 -3.30 1.86 -1.03
C LYS A 111 -1.82 2.19 -1.11
N TYR A 112 -1.08 1.38 -1.84
CA TYR A 112 0.32 1.61 -2.20
C TYR A 112 0.41 1.63 -3.72
N TYR A 113 1.27 2.47 -4.26
CA TYR A 113 1.38 2.72 -5.69
C TYR A 113 2.69 2.18 -6.25
N HIS A 114 2.70 1.81 -7.52
CA HIS A 114 3.95 1.52 -8.23
C HIS A 114 4.81 2.78 -8.31
N LYS A 115 6.13 2.59 -8.20
CA LYS A 115 7.10 3.69 -8.28
C LYS A 115 6.86 4.54 -9.52
N GLU A 116 6.74 5.86 -9.33
CA GLU A 116 6.53 6.87 -10.38
C GLU A 116 5.28 6.59 -11.24
N SER A 117 4.22 6.04 -10.66
CA SER A 117 2.97 5.69 -11.33
C SER A 117 1.75 6.09 -10.49
N LYS A 118 0.62 6.22 -11.16
CA LYS A 118 -0.70 6.34 -10.51
C LYS A 118 -1.38 4.98 -10.32
N ASP A 119 -0.77 3.91 -10.82
CA ASP A 119 -1.33 2.57 -10.75
C ASP A 119 -1.08 1.96 -9.38
N ILE A 120 -2.12 1.34 -8.84
CA ILE A 120 -2.06 0.67 -7.53
C ILE A 120 -1.19 -0.58 -7.65
N MET A 121 -0.24 -0.71 -6.73
CA MET A 121 0.58 -1.89 -6.52
C MET A 121 -0.04 -2.82 -5.49
N THR A 122 -0.53 -2.26 -4.37
CA THR A 122 -1.07 -3.06 -3.27
C THR A 122 -2.29 -2.38 -2.65
N ILE A 123 -3.31 -3.17 -2.32
CA ILE A 123 -4.43 -2.79 -1.47
C ILE A 123 -4.37 -3.67 -0.23
N GLU A 124 -4.43 -3.05 0.94
CA GLU A 124 -4.43 -3.70 2.24
C GLU A 124 -5.60 -3.20 3.08
N PHE A 125 -6.11 -4.05 3.97
CA PHE A 125 -7.14 -3.66 4.92
C PHE A 125 -6.61 -3.83 6.34
N TYR A 126 -6.78 -2.79 7.15
CA TYR A 126 -6.32 -2.76 8.53
C TYR A 126 -7.49 -2.59 9.50
N LYS A 127 -7.36 -3.22 10.66
CA LYS A 127 -8.20 -3.00 11.83
C LYS A 127 -7.31 -2.87 13.06
N ALA A 128 -7.41 -1.74 13.75
CA ALA A 128 -6.58 -1.44 14.92
C ALA A 128 -5.08 -1.69 14.68
N GLY A 129 -4.56 -1.29 13.50
CA GLY A 129 -3.16 -1.40 13.10
C GLY A 129 -2.71 -2.78 12.62
N LYS A 130 -3.60 -3.78 12.56
CA LYS A 130 -3.30 -5.14 12.10
C LYS A 130 -3.96 -5.39 10.76
N LEU A 131 -3.29 -6.11 9.85
CA LEU A 131 -3.90 -6.58 8.60
C LEU A 131 -5.16 -7.42 8.94
N ASN A 132 -6.30 -7.04 8.34
CA ASN A 132 -7.59 -7.69 8.58
C ASN A 132 -8.48 -7.55 7.36
N GLY A 133 -8.59 -8.58 6.56
CA GLY A 133 -9.28 -8.58 5.28
C GLY A 133 -8.39 -9.09 4.15
N THR A 134 -8.79 -8.85 2.91
CA THR A 134 -8.08 -9.34 1.72
C THR A 134 -7.02 -8.35 1.27
N ARG A 135 -5.75 -8.74 1.34
CA ARG A 135 -4.64 -8.04 0.68
C ARG A 135 -4.59 -8.46 -0.78
N LYS A 136 -4.45 -7.47 -1.69
CA LYS A 136 -4.25 -7.70 -3.12
C LYS A 136 -2.99 -7.01 -3.59
N VAL A 137 -2.18 -7.68 -4.39
CA VAL A 137 -0.99 -7.15 -5.05
C VAL A 137 -1.18 -7.23 -6.55
N TYR A 138 -0.76 -6.19 -7.26
CA TYR A 138 -0.90 -6.10 -8.71
C TYR A 138 0.44 -5.89 -9.39
N TYR A 139 0.63 -6.50 -10.54
CA TYR A 139 1.73 -6.21 -11.45
C TYR A 139 1.58 -4.82 -12.09
N LYS A 140 2.65 -4.32 -12.72
CA LYS A 140 2.60 -3.04 -13.46
C LYS A 140 1.61 -3.04 -14.62
N ASN A 141 1.32 -4.21 -15.22
CA ASN A 141 0.29 -4.38 -16.24
C ASN A 141 -1.14 -4.46 -15.68
N LYS A 142 -1.32 -4.22 -14.37
CA LYS A 142 -2.59 -4.23 -13.60
C LYS A 142 -3.20 -5.62 -13.39
N ASN A 143 -2.56 -6.67 -13.86
CA ASN A 143 -2.98 -8.03 -13.54
C ASN A 143 -2.74 -8.32 -12.05
N LEU A 144 -3.65 -9.07 -11.43
CA LEU A 144 -3.51 -9.53 -10.06
C LEU A 144 -2.28 -10.44 -9.95
N ALA A 145 -1.40 -10.15 -8.99
CA ALA A 145 -0.21 -10.96 -8.68
C ALA A 145 -0.46 -11.87 -7.48
N GLU A 146 -1.13 -11.35 -6.45
CA GLU A 146 -1.39 -12.08 -5.22
C GLU A 146 -2.70 -11.64 -4.59
N GLU A 147 -3.43 -12.59 -4.00
CA GLU A 147 -4.60 -12.35 -3.15
C GLU A 147 -4.47 -13.20 -1.89
N VAL A 148 -4.46 -12.55 -0.71
CA VAL A 148 -4.30 -13.22 0.58
C VAL A 148 -5.29 -12.68 1.59
N VAL A 149 -5.97 -13.57 2.29
CA VAL A 149 -6.88 -13.21 3.40
C VAL A 149 -6.11 -13.18 4.72
N TYR A 150 -6.25 -12.08 5.45
CA TYR A 150 -5.67 -11.86 6.77
C TYR A 150 -6.74 -11.71 7.84
N LYS A 151 -6.45 -12.19 9.03
CA LYS A 151 -7.22 -11.94 10.25
C LYS A 151 -6.24 -11.65 11.39
N ASP A 152 -6.42 -10.50 12.05
CA ASP A 152 -5.60 -10.04 13.19
C ASP A 152 -4.08 -10.04 12.92
N GLY A 153 -3.68 -9.77 11.66
CA GLY A 153 -2.30 -9.72 11.20
C GLY A 153 -1.73 -11.04 10.67
N LEU A 154 -2.45 -12.16 10.83
CA LEU A 154 -2.02 -13.49 10.37
C LEU A 154 -2.76 -13.90 9.11
N LYS A 155 -2.10 -14.65 8.19
CA LYS A 155 -2.76 -15.28 7.04
C LYS A 155 -3.81 -16.25 7.56
N ASN A 156 -5.07 -16.06 7.15
CA ASN A 156 -6.18 -16.88 7.62
C ASN A 156 -7.27 -16.95 6.55
N GLY A 157 -7.21 -17.95 5.70
CA GLY A 157 -8.05 -18.15 4.53
C GLY A 157 -7.23 -18.38 3.26
N ILE A 158 -7.82 -18.04 2.11
CA ILE A 158 -7.20 -18.26 0.81
C ILE A 158 -5.93 -17.43 0.62
N CYS A 159 -4.98 -18.03 -0.13
CA CYS A 159 -3.79 -17.38 -0.64
C CYS A 159 -3.61 -17.84 -2.09
N LYS A 160 -3.77 -16.93 -3.04
CA LYS A 160 -3.64 -17.20 -4.47
C LYS A 160 -2.53 -16.36 -5.07
N THR A 161 -1.67 -16.97 -5.86
CA THR A 161 -0.59 -16.31 -6.60
C THR A 161 -0.82 -16.49 -8.09
N TYR A 162 -0.60 -15.43 -8.86
CA TYR A 162 -0.77 -15.41 -10.31
C TYR A 162 0.52 -14.91 -10.97
N ASN A 163 0.77 -15.31 -12.21
CA ASN A 163 1.84 -14.72 -13.02
C ASN A 163 1.39 -13.43 -13.72
N GLU A 164 2.33 -12.73 -14.39
CA GLU A 164 2.05 -11.48 -15.10
C GLU A 164 1.01 -11.62 -16.22
N ASN A 165 0.78 -12.85 -16.75
CA ASN A 165 -0.26 -13.15 -17.74
C ASN A 165 -1.62 -13.45 -17.10
N GLY A 166 -1.76 -13.31 -15.78
CA GLY A 166 -2.99 -13.57 -15.03
C GLY A 166 -3.31 -15.05 -14.85
N LYS A 167 -2.35 -15.96 -15.09
CA LYS A 167 -2.54 -17.39 -14.85
C LYS A 167 -2.27 -17.72 -13.39
N LEU A 168 -3.17 -18.49 -12.79
CA LEU A 168 -3.03 -18.99 -11.42
C LEU A 168 -1.82 -19.93 -11.32
N ILE A 169 -0.95 -19.67 -10.34
CA ILE A 169 0.28 -20.43 -10.06
C ILE A 169 0.14 -21.24 -8.77
N GLU A 170 -0.49 -20.64 -7.76
CA GLU A 170 -0.73 -21.29 -6.47
C GLU A 170 -2.15 -21.03 -5.98
N ASP A 171 -2.79 -22.05 -5.43
CA ASP A 171 -4.06 -21.96 -4.71
C ASP A 171 -3.91 -22.68 -3.38
N LEU A 172 -3.74 -21.88 -2.32
CA LEU A 172 -3.39 -22.35 -1.00
C LEU A 172 -4.41 -21.86 0.02
N ASN A 173 -4.46 -22.51 1.17
CA ASN A 173 -5.22 -22.06 2.31
C ASN A 173 -4.36 -22.03 3.56
N PHE A 174 -4.58 -21.03 4.42
CA PHE A 174 -3.85 -20.81 5.65
C PHE A 174 -4.80 -20.71 6.85
N VAL A 175 -4.34 -21.18 7.99
CA VAL A 175 -4.92 -20.94 9.30
C VAL A 175 -3.78 -20.49 10.23
N ASN A 176 -3.86 -19.24 10.73
CA ASN A 176 -2.86 -18.63 11.60
C ASN A 176 -1.42 -18.81 11.07
N ASP A 177 -1.17 -18.35 9.82
CA ASP A 177 0.09 -18.42 9.07
C ASP A 177 0.57 -19.84 8.71
N LYS A 178 -0.16 -20.88 9.03
CA LYS A 178 0.18 -22.26 8.70
C LYS A 178 -0.67 -22.77 7.53
N LEU A 179 -0.03 -23.42 6.56
CA LEU A 179 -0.75 -24.10 5.48
C LEU A 179 -1.73 -25.12 6.06
N GLU A 180 -2.98 -25.05 5.62
CA GLU A 180 -4.06 -25.91 6.11
C GLU A 180 -4.98 -26.31 4.96
N GLY A 181 -5.33 -27.61 4.88
CA GLY A 181 -6.20 -28.13 3.83
C GLY A 181 -5.53 -28.23 2.47
N LYS A 182 -6.32 -28.09 1.42
CA LYS A 182 -5.88 -28.31 0.03
C LYS A 182 -4.87 -27.27 -0.43
N ALA A 183 -3.84 -27.74 -1.14
CA ALA A 183 -2.86 -26.92 -1.84
C ALA A 183 -2.74 -27.42 -3.28
N VAL A 184 -2.82 -26.49 -4.24
CA VAL A 184 -2.71 -26.78 -5.68
C VAL A 184 -1.67 -25.85 -6.28
N TYR A 185 -0.79 -26.41 -7.11
CA TYR A 185 0.28 -25.71 -7.80
C TYR A 185 0.13 -25.90 -9.30
N TYR A 186 0.39 -24.83 -10.05
CA TYR A 186 0.22 -24.76 -11.48
C TYR A 186 1.52 -24.28 -12.16
N ASP A 187 1.66 -24.54 -13.44
CA ASP A 187 2.75 -23.98 -14.25
C ASP A 187 2.40 -22.58 -14.78
N GLY A 188 3.36 -21.97 -15.52
CA GLY A 188 3.19 -20.63 -16.10
C GLY A 188 2.07 -20.52 -17.14
N THR A 189 1.52 -21.65 -17.63
CA THR A 189 0.36 -21.69 -18.54
C THR A 189 -0.97 -21.81 -17.79
N GLY A 190 -0.93 -22.10 -16.47
CA GLY A 190 -2.08 -22.40 -15.64
C GLY A 190 -2.47 -23.89 -15.63
N SER A 191 -1.63 -24.77 -16.17
CA SER A 191 -1.82 -26.22 -16.11
C SER A 191 -1.39 -26.75 -14.75
N LYS A 192 -2.22 -27.61 -14.16
CA LYS A 192 -1.95 -28.19 -12.83
C LYS A 192 -0.68 -29.03 -12.85
N LEU A 193 0.20 -28.81 -11.87
CA LEU A 193 1.44 -29.56 -11.67
C LEU A 193 1.29 -30.63 -10.59
N TYR A 194 0.87 -30.22 -9.40
CA TYR A 194 0.64 -31.12 -8.29
C TYR A 194 -0.36 -30.54 -7.29
N GLU A 195 -1.00 -31.41 -6.54
CA GLU A 195 -1.90 -31.05 -5.46
C GLU A 195 -1.84 -32.03 -4.31
N GLY A 196 -2.22 -31.59 -3.14
CA GLY A 196 -2.33 -32.41 -1.94
C GLY A 196 -2.93 -31.63 -0.79
N ASN A 197 -2.72 -32.14 0.42
CA ASN A 197 -3.23 -31.46 1.62
C ASN A 197 -2.12 -31.17 2.62
N ASN A 198 -2.31 -30.10 3.38
CA ASN A 198 -1.48 -29.72 4.50
C ASN A 198 -2.32 -29.73 5.79
N LYS A 199 -1.66 -29.95 6.91
CA LYS A 199 -2.23 -29.81 8.26
C LYS A 199 -1.19 -29.19 9.17
N GLY A 200 -1.49 -28.03 9.75
CA GLY A 200 -0.59 -27.30 10.64
C GLY A 200 0.75 -26.93 9.99
N GLY A 201 0.81 -26.74 8.67
CA GLY A 201 2.00 -26.41 7.87
C GLY A 201 2.72 -27.63 7.29
N ALA A 202 2.43 -28.85 7.76
CA ALA A 202 3.05 -30.07 7.23
C ALA A 202 2.19 -30.70 6.12
N LYS A 203 2.85 -31.25 5.08
CA LYS A 203 2.18 -32.06 4.06
C LYS A 203 1.63 -33.34 4.68
N VAL A 204 0.39 -33.69 4.33
CA VAL A 204 -0.28 -34.92 4.82
C VAL A 204 -0.95 -35.69 3.69
N GLY A 205 -1.24 -36.97 3.93
CA GLY A 205 -1.95 -37.82 3.00
C GLY A 205 -1.20 -38.05 1.69
N ASN A 206 -1.94 -38.16 0.62
CA ASN A 206 -1.42 -38.39 -0.71
C ASN A 206 -1.33 -37.13 -1.54
N TRP A 207 -0.21 -36.97 -2.29
CA TRP A 207 0.07 -35.90 -3.22
C TRP A 207 0.08 -36.42 -4.64
N LYS A 208 -0.63 -35.75 -5.55
CA LYS A 208 -0.79 -36.10 -6.94
C LYS A 208 0.01 -35.20 -7.84
N PHE A 209 0.70 -35.74 -8.81
CA PHE A 209 1.43 -35.04 -9.87
C PHE A 209 0.69 -35.21 -11.19
N TYR A 210 0.70 -34.20 -12.02
CA TYR A 210 -0.08 -34.08 -13.25
C TYR A 210 0.80 -33.85 -14.46
N GLU A 211 0.51 -34.48 -15.58
CA GLU A 211 1.01 -34.17 -16.92
C GLU A 211 -0.17 -34.13 -17.89
N ASN A 212 -0.30 -33.06 -18.67
CA ASN A 212 -1.40 -32.84 -19.62
C ASN A 212 -2.80 -33.07 -18.99
N GLY A 213 -2.99 -32.55 -17.77
CA GLY A 213 -4.25 -32.63 -17.03
C GLY A 213 -4.56 -34.01 -16.43
N LYS A 214 -3.70 -35.03 -16.62
CA LYS A 214 -3.88 -36.39 -16.09
C LYS A 214 -2.94 -36.63 -14.91
N VAL A 215 -3.41 -37.38 -13.91
CA VAL A 215 -2.56 -37.85 -12.80
C VAL A 215 -1.57 -38.88 -13.33
N VAL A 216 -0.27 -38.56 -13.21
CA VAL A 216 0.82 -39.44 -13.64
C VAL A 216 1.52 -40.13 -12.46
N LYS A 217 1.37 -39.58 -11.27
CA LYS A 217 1.98 -40.11 -10.05
C LYS A 217 1.16 -39.73 -8.83
N GLU A 218 1.10 -40.63 -7.87
CA GLU A 218 0.56 -40.36 -6.53
C GLU A 218 1.54 -40.94 -5.50
N VAL A 219 1.89 -40.12 -4.49
CA VAL A 219 2.83 -40.50 -3.44
C VAL A 219 2.35 -40.01 -2.08
N LYS A 220 2.74 -40.68 -1.02
CA LYS A 220 2.55 -40.19 0.33
C LYS A 220 3.42 -38.97 0.63
N ALA A 221 2.97 -38.10 1.55
CA ALA A 221 3.61 -36.85 1.90
C ALA A 221 5.10 -36.97 2.25
N GLU A 222 5.49 -38.05 2.94
CA GLU A 222 6.91 -38.32 3.30
C GLU A 222 7.83 -38.52 2.10
N LYS A 223 7.27 -38.95 0.95
CA LYS A 223 8.03 -39.14 -0.30
C LYS A 223 7.94 -37.97 -1.25
N PHE A 224 7.12 -36.92 -0.93
CA PHE A 224 6.81 -35.84 -1.83
C PHE A 224 8.05 -35.09 -2.32
N SER A 225 8.97 -34.65 -1.43
CA SER A 225 10.14 -33.88 -1.80
C SER A 225 11.08 -34.61 -2.77
N LYS A 226 11.26 -35.91 -2.54
CA LYS A 226 12.06 -36.77 -3.45
C LYS A 226 11.41 -36.90 -4.83
N GLU A 227 10.08 -37.07 -4.87
CA GLU A 227 9.36 -37.19 -6.11
C GLU A 227 9.25 -35.87 -6.87
N LEU A 228 9.06 -34.75 -6.15
CA LEU A 228 9.04 -33.40 -6.73
C LEU A 228 10.35 -33.12 -7.48
N ALA A 229 11.51 -33.40 -6.87
CA ALA A 229 12.80 -33.20 -7.51
C ALA A 229 12.93 -33.96 -8.85
N LYS A 230 12.49 -35.23 -8.89
CA LYS A 230 12.48 -36.00 -10.12
C LYS A 230 11.50 -35.48 -11.19
N TYR A 231 10.32 -35.05 -10.73
CA TYR A 231 9.28 -34.50 -11.59
C TYR A 231 9.75 -33.18 -12.24
N GLU A 232 10.35 -32.30 -11.48
CA GLU A 232 10.91 -31.05 -11.99
C GLU A 232 12.08 -31.26 -12.94
N GLU A 233 13.02 -32.18 -12.62
CA GLU A 233 14.11 -32.54 -13.53
C GLU A 233 13.58 -33.05 -14.89
N LYS A 234 12.57 -33.94 -14.88
CA LYS A 234 11.93 -34.41 -16.10
C LYS A 234 11.31 -33.28 -16.92
N ARG A 235 10.60 -32.36 -16.26
CA ARG A 235 9.98 -31.21 -16.91
C ARG A 235 11.02 -30.26 -17.54
N MET A 236 12.09 -29.95 -16.82
CA MET A 236 13.15 -29.07 -17.33
C MET A 236 13.83 -29.68 -18.56
N LYS A 237 14.08 -31.00 -18.58
CA LYS A 237 14.60 -31.71 -19.76
C LYS A 237 13.65 -31.62 -20.96
N ALA A 238 12.34 -31.80 -20.75
CA ALA A 238 11.35 -31.68 -21.79
C ALA A 238 11.29 -30.24 -22.39
N LEU A 239 11.27 -29.21 -21.54
CA LEU A 239 11.29 -27.83 -21.98
C LEU A 239 12.55 -27.48 -22.79
N ALA A 240 13.72 -27.94 -22.36
CA ALA A 240 14.99 -27.71 -23.05
C ALA A 240 15.00 -28.36 -24.47
N ASN A 241 14.39 -29.51 -24.62
CA ASN A 241 14.27 -30.20 -25.92
C ASN A 241 13.34 -29.45 -26.88
N THR A 242 12.17 -29.00 -26.41
CA THR A 242 11.23 -28.20 -27.20
C THR A 242 11.86 -26.89 -27.71
N GLN A 243 12.69 -26.23 -26.89
CA GLN A 243 13.41 -25.02 -27.30
C GLN A 243 14.49 -25.26 -28.37
N LYS A 244 15.09 -26.44 -28.39
CA LYS A 244 16.07 -26.82 -29.43
C LYS A 244 15.40 -27.15 -30.77
N GLU A 245 14.22 -27.76 -30.73
CA GLU A 245 13.44 -28.11 -31.94
C GLU A 245 12.81 -26.89 -32.59
N GLY A 246 12.37 -25.86 -31.80
CA GLY A 246 11.82 -24.61 -32.31
C GLY A 246 12.85 -23.63 -32.92
N LYS A 247 14.16 -23.93 -32.82
CA LYS A 247 15.27 -23.15 -33.42
C LYS A 247 15.84 -23.77 -34.71
N LYS A 248 15.31 -24.89 -35.16
CA LYS A 248 15.58 -25.48 -36.48
C LYS A 248 14.48 -25.10 -37.46
#